data_68c453d9c72a1fa63bcf49878fdc79ff
#
_entry.id   68c453d9c72a1fa63bcf49878fdc79ff
#
_cell.length_a   1.000
_cell.length_b   1.000
_cell.length_c   1.000
_cell.angle_alpha   90.00
_cell.angle_beta   90.00
_cell.angle_gamma   90.00
#
_symmetry.space_group_name_H-M   'P 1'
#
loop_
_entity.id
_entity.type
_entity.pdbx_description
1 polymer ?
#
loop_
_entity_poly.entity_id
_entity_poly.type
_entity_poly.pdbx_seq_one_letter_code
_entity_poly.pdbx_strand_id
1 'polypeptide(L)'
;LAVFTSYLVLIAAIVALFGGLDVAASLVGADGPFLIGMKDFVGSWLVIFALGALLGALYDKSGATWRISSTLINKAGTQWTLLIYVLVGALLVYGGIQVTVMIFVLLPFAKILFPKAGIPWYLFPGITGLAIATFAMGQMPGSLQMQNIIPTQILGTALTAAPVEGVLATLFMIVVGVGYLYWQVKK
;
A
#
# COMPACT_ATOMS: atom_id res chain seq x y z
N LEU A 1 -1.81 16.95 -4.98
CA LEU A 1 -1.38 16.13 -6.13
C LEU A 1 -0.44 16.93 -7.05
N ALA A 2 -0.86 18.11 -7.55
CA ALA A 2 -0.05 18.93 -8.47
C ALA A 2 1.37 19.24 -7.94
N VAL A 3 1.50 19.61 -6.66
CA VAL A 3 2.80 19.92 -6.03
C VAL A 3 3.70 18.67 -6.03
N PHE A 4 3.17 17.50 -5.69
CA PHE A 4 3.94 16.26 -5.68
C PHE A 4 4.42 15.88 -7.10
N THR A 5 3.56 16.02 -8.10
CA THR A 5 3.93 15.77 -9.50
C THR A 5 5.03 16.73 -9.97
N SER A 6 4.97 18.00 -9.56
CA SER A 6 6.01 18.98 -9.89
C SER A 6 7.38 18.60 -9.31
N TYR A 7 7.44 18.08 -8.09
CA TYR A 7 8.69 17.59 -7.49
C TYR A 7 9.27 16.39 -8.25
N LEU A 8 8.43 15.46 -8.68
CA LEU A 8 8.89 14.29 -9.46
C LEU A 8 9.48 14.72 -10.81
N VAL A 9 8.85 15.68 -11.49
CA VAL A 9 9.35 16.22 -12.77
C VAL A 9 10.68 16.97 -12.54
N LEU A 10 10.81 17.74 -11.46
CA LEU A 10 12.06 18.42 -11.09
C LEU A 10 13.19 17.43 -10.82
N ILE A 11 12.93 16.36 -10.06
CA ILE A 11 13.93 15.32 -9.79
C ILE A 11 14.36 14.65 -11.09
N ALA A 12 13.40 14.30 -11.96
CA ALA A 12 13.71 13.71 -13.26
C ALA A 12 14.56 14.65 -14.14
N ALA A 13 14.25 15.95 -14.13
CA ALA A 13 15.06 16.96 -14.83
C ALA A 13 16.49 17.04 -14.30
N ILE A 14 16.67 17.03 -12.98
CA ILE A 14 17.98 17.04 -12.33
C ILE A 14 18.77 15.79 -12.73
N VAL A 15 18.15 14.61 -12.66
CA VAL A 15 18.80 13.34 -13.04
C VAL A 15 19.20 13.35 -14.51
N ALA A 16 18.37 13.86 -15.41
CA ALA A 16 18.67 13.98 -16.83
C ALA A 16 19.88 14.93 -17.08
N LEU A 17 19.93 16.08 -16.37
CA LEU A 17 21.04 17.03 -16.43
C LEU A 17 22.38 16.39 -16.00
N PHE A 18 22.40 15.70 -14.86
CA PHE A 18 23.60 15.02 -14.37
C PHE A 18 23.99 13.82 -15.23
N GLY A 19 23.02 13.18 -15.89
CA GLY A 19 23.24 12.09 -16.84
C GLY A 19 23.71 12.55 -18.22
N GLY A 20 23.85 13.86 -18.47
CA GLY A 20 24.24 14.39 -19.78
C GLY A 20 23.16 14.21 -20.86
N LEU A 21 21.89 14.00 -20.46
CA LEU A 21 20.78 13.85 -21.37
C LEU A 21 20.14 15.20 -21.70
N ASP A 22 19.58 15.31 -22.89
CA ASP A 22 18.71 16.44 -23.22
C ASP A 22 17.44 16.37 -22.36
N VAL A 23 17.30 17.32 -21.43
CA VAL A 23 16.19 17.38 -20.47
C VAL A 23 14.84 17.50 -21.17
N ALA A 24 14.75 18.34 -22.23
CA ALA A 24 13.51 18.53 -22.96
C ALA A 24 13.09 17.26 -23.71
N ALA A 25 14.01 16.63 -24.42
CA ALA A 25 13.77 15.37 -25.12
C ALA A 25 13.45 14.23 -24.14
N SER A 26 14.10 14.18 -22.98
CA SER A 26 13.89 13.14 -21.98
C SER A 26 12.54 13.24 -21.26
N LEU A 27 12.04 14.45 -20.99
CA LEU A 27 10.82 14.68 -20.22
C LEU A 27 9.57 14.83 -21.09
N VAL A 28 9.69 15.52 -22.23
CA VAL A 28 8.53 15.94 -23.04
C VAL A 28 8.52 15.25 -24.41
N GLY A 29 9.63 14.68 -24.85
CA GLY A 29 9.69 13.93 -26.10
C GLY A 29 8.74 12.72 -26.08
N ALA A 30 8.00 12.51 -27.19
CA ALA A 30 7.07 11.38 -27.32
C ALA A 30 7.74 10.02 -27.08
N ASP A 31 9.03 9.92 -27.42
CA ASP A 31 9.90 8.75 -27.23
C ASP A 31 10.89 8.95 -26.07
N GLY A 32 10.69 9.98 -25.25
CA GLY A 32 11.50 10.25 -24.07
C GLY A 32 11.29 9.19 -22.98
N PRO A 33 12.36 8.79 -22.27
CA PRO A 33 12.30 7.71 -21.27
C PRO A 33 11.28 7.97 -20.17
N PHE A 34 11.00 9.22 -19.83
CA PHE A 34 9.98 9.56 -18.83
C PHE A 34 8.56 9.23 -19.30
N LEU A 35 8.21 9.63 -20.53
CA LEU A 35 6.87 9.36 -21.08
C LEU A 35 6.69 7.88 -21.43
N ILE A 36 7.73 7.19 -21.88
CA ILE A 36 7.70 5.74 -22.10
C ILE A 36 7.43 5.04 -20.77
N GLY A 37 8.20 5.32 -19.73
CA GLY A 37 8.00 4.71 -18.41
C GLY A 37 6.62 4.99 -17.83
N MET A 38 6.07 6.19 -18.04
CA MET A 38 4.72 6.53 -17.62
C MET A 38 3.64 5.78 -18.40
N LYS A 39 3.78 5.66 -19.72
CA LYS A 39 2.87 4.88 -20.58
C LYS A 39 2.87 3.40 -20.17
N ASP A 40 4.05 2.82 -19.98
CA ASP A 40 4.21 1.41 -19.59
C ASP A 40 3.61 1.15 -18.20
N PHE A 41 3.85 2.05 -17.25
CA PHE A 41 3.24 1.96 -15.92
C PHE A 41 1.72 2.05 -15.99
N VAL A 42 1.18 3.07 -16.66
CA VAL A 42 -0.27 3.26 -16.78
C VAL A 42 -0.89 2.08 -17.54
N GLY A 43 -0.29 1.65 -18.67
CA GLY A 43 -0.79 0.53 -19.46
C GLY A 43 -0.83 -0.78 -18.66
N SER A 44 0.19 -1.04 -17.87
CA SER A 44 0.28 -2.27 -17.05
C SER A 44 -0.71 -2.29 -15.88
N TRP A 45 -1.04 -1.13 -15.30
CA TRP A 45 -1.78 -1.06 -14.04
C TRP A 45 -3.19 -0.50 -14.15
N LEU A 46 -3.55 0.17 -15.26
CA LEU A 46 -4.86 0.82 -15.43
C LEU A 46 -6.03 -0.13 -15.20
N VAL A 47 -5.98 -1.31 -15.83
CA VAL A 47 -7.04 -2.30 -15.72
C VAL A 47 -7.17 -2.83 -14.29
N ILE A 48 -6.03 -3.09 -13.63
CA ILE A 48 -5.99 -3.57 -12.25
C ILE A 48 -6.57 -2.51 -11.30
N PHE A 49 -6.21 -1.24 -11.48
CA PHE A 49 -6.77 -0.14 -10.68
C PHE A 49 -8.27 0.02 -10.90
N ALA A 50 -8.73 -0.03 -12.16
CA ALA A 50 -10.16 0.06 -12.48
C ALA A 50 -10.96 -1.09 -11.87
N LEU A 51 -10.48 -2.32 -12.01
CA LEU A 51 -11.12 -3.51 -11.41
C LEU A 51 -11.08 -3.47 -9.88
N GLY A 52 -10.00 -3.01 -9.27
CA GLY A 52 -9.89 -2.82 -7.83
C GLY A 52 -10.88 -1.79 -7.29
N ALA A 53 -11.03 -0.66 -7.97
CA ALA A 53 -12.01 0.36 -7.63
C ALA A 53 -13.45 -0.15 -7.78
N LEU A 54 -13.72 -0.90 -8.86
CA LEU A 54 -15.03 -1.55 -9.08
C LEU A 54 -15.33 -2.57 -7.97
N LEU A 55 -14.36 -3.40 -7.62
CA LEU A 55 -14.49 -4.38 -6.53
C LEU A 55 -14.81 -3.68 -5.19
N GLY A 56 -14.08 -2.63 -4.85
CA GLY A 56 -14.36 -1.82 -3.66
C GLY A 56 -15.77 -1.25 -3.63
N ALA A 57 -16.23 -0.72 -4.77
CA ALA A 57 -17.59 -0.19 -4.90
C ALA A 57 -18.67 -1.28 -4.79
N LEU A 58 -18.41 -2.49 -5.32
CA LEU A 58 -19.32 -3.64 -5.20
C LEU A 58 -19.42 -4.12 -3.74
N TYR A 59 -18.30 -4.19 -3.03
CA TYR A 59 -18.29 -4.54 -1.60
C TYR A 59 -19.10 -3.54 -0.77
N ASP A 60 -19.01 -2.26 -1.07
CA ASP A 60 -19.75 -1.21 -0.36
C ASP A 60 -21.26 -1.29 -0.69
N LYS A 61 -21.61 -1.32 -1.98
CA LYS A 61 -23.02 -1.38 -2.43
C LYS A 61 -23.75 -2.68 -2.05
N SER A 62 -23.04 -3.81 -2.01
CA SER A 62 -23.63 -5.09 -1.61
C SER A 62 -23.88 -5.23 -0.11
N GLY A 63 -23.41 -4.28 0.69
CA GLY A 63 -23.43 -4.35 2.16
C GLY A 63 -22.47 -5.40 2.75
N ALA A 64 -21.64 -6.04 1.92
CA ALA A 64 -20.66 -7.02 2.37
C ALA A 64 -19.65 -6.39 3.35
N THR A 65 -19.19 -5.17 3.06
CA THR A 65 -18.31 -4.40 3.95
C THR A 65 -18.90 -4.25 5.34
N TRP A 66 -20.18 -3.87 5.44
CA TRP A 66 -20.84 -3.73 6.73
C TRP A 66 -20.97 -5.06 7.48
N ARG A 67 -21.34 -6.13 6.79
CA ARG A 67 -21.49 -7.48 7.39
C ARG A 67 -20.17 -8.02 7.91
N ILE A 68 -19.11 -7.96 7.11
CA ILE A 68 -17.77 -8.41 7.50
C ILE A 68 -17.28 -7.58 8.69
N SER A 69 -17.40 -6.25 8.60
CA SER A 69 -16.94 -5.34 9.65
C SER A 69 -17.69 -5.55 10.97
N SER A 70 -19.02 -5.69 10.92
CA SER A 70 -19.81 -5.94 12.14
C SER A 70 -19.49 -7.31 12.74
N THR A 71 -19.30 -8.33 11.93
CA THR A 71 -18.92 -9.67 12.40
C THR A 71 -17.55 -9.65 13.09
N LEU A 72 -16.57 -8.95 12.52
CA LEU A 72 -15.24 -8.80 13.11
C LEU A 72 -15.31 -8.09 14.48
N ILE A 73 -16.03 -6.97 14.57
CA ILE A 73 -16.19 -6.25 15.84
C ILE A 73 -16.93 -7.10 16.88
N ASN A 74 -18.02 -7.75 16.49
CA ASN A 74 -18.83 -8.55 17.41
C ASN A 74 -18.06 -9.76 17.96
N LYS A 75 -17.16 -10.35 17.16
CA LYS A 75 -16.35 -11.51 17.60
C LYS A 75 -15.12 -11.11 18.40
N ALA A 76 -14.44 -10.05 18.02
CA ALA A 76 -13.16 -9.69 18.60
C ALA A 76 -13.22 -8.51 19.59
N GLY A 77 -14.29 -7.74 19.57
CA GLY A 77 -14.43 -6.52 20.36
C GLY A 77 -13.76 -5.31 19.73
N THR A 78 -14.23 -4.12 20.15
CA THR A 78 -13.75 -2.84 19.60
C THR A 78 -12.28 -2.57 19.90
N GLN A 79 -11.77 -3.09 21.01
CA GLN A 79 -10.37 -2.93 21.43
C GLN A 79 -9.36 -3.56 20.46
N TRP A 80 -9.76 -4.60 19.71
CA TRP A 80 -8.88 -5.29 18.75
C TRP A 80 -9.06 -4.81 17.31
N THR A 81 -9.97 -3.86 17.07
CA THR A 81 -10.31 -3.39 15.73
C THR A 81 -9.10 -2.89 14.95
N LEU A 82 -8.22 -2.11 15.58
CA LEU A 82 -7.00 -1.60 14.94
C LEU A 82 -6.09 -2.75 14.50
N LEU A 83 -5.80 -3.68 15.40
CA LEU A 83 -4.94 -4.83 15.10
C LEU A 83 -5.55 -5.71 13.99
N ILE A 84 -6.85 -5.99 14.06
CA ILE A 84 -7.55 -6.79 13.05
C ILE A 84 -7.50 -6.11 11.69
N TYR A 85 -7.74 -4.79 11.64
CA TYR A 85 -7.66 -4.04 10.40
C TYR A 85 -6.27 -4.12 9.77
N VAL A 86 -5.21 -3.95 10.59
CA VAL A 86 -3.82 -4.06 10.15
C VAL A 86 -3.51 -5.47 9.64
N LEU A 87 -3.88 -6.51 10.39
CA LEU A 87 -3.59 -7.89 10.01
C LEU A 87 -4.37 -8.34 8.76
N VAL A 88 -5.63 -7.94 8.62
CA VAL A 88 -6.42 -8.25 7.42
C VAL A 88 -5.83 -7.57 6.20
N GLY A 89 -5.49 -6.28 6.28
CA GLY A 89 -4.82 -5.56 5.21
C GLY A 89 -3.49 -6.21 4.81
N ALA A 90 -2.67 -6.56 5.79
CA ALA A 90 -1.39 -7.23 5.58
C ALA A 90 -1.54 -8.60 4.93
N LEU A 91 -2.51 -9.40 5.37
CA LEU A 91 -2.78 -10.74 4.81
C LEU A 91 -3.17 -10.65 3.33
N LEU A 92 -4.04 -9.70 2.99
CA LEU A 92 -4.50 -9.51 1.62
C LEU A 92 -3.37 -9.02 0.70
N VAL A 93 -2.53 -8.10 1.17
CA VAL A 93 -1.35 -7.63 0.43
C VAL A 93 -0.32 -8.75 0.26
N TYR A 94 -0.04 -9.50 1.32
CA TYR A 94 0.85 -10.65 1.25
C TYR A 94 0.32 -11.72 0.28
N GLY A 95 -0.99 -11.92 0.24
CA GLY A 95 -1.68 -12.80 -0.71
C GLY A 95 -1.62 -12.35 -2.17
N GLY A 96 -0.96 -11.22 -2.47
CA GLY A 96 -0.71 -10.75 -3.84
C GLY A 96 -1.64 -9.63 -4.31
N ILE A 97 -2.56 -9.15 -3.47
CA ILE A 97 -3.38 -7.99 -3.84
C ILE A 97 -2.50 -6.74 -3.82
N GLN A 98 -2.45 -6.04 -4.95
CA GLN A 98 -1.61 -4.85 -5.10
C GLN A 98 -1.96 -3.76 -4.08
N VAL A 99 -0.93 -3.20 -3.45
CA VAL A 99 -1.05 -2.18 -2.38
C VAL A 99 -1.96 -1.02 -2.76
N THR A 100 -1.85 -0.52 -3.98
CA THR A 100 -2.67 0.59 -4.48
C THR A 100 -4.16 0.24 -4.57
N VAL A 101 -4.49 -1.00 -4.90
CA VAL A 101 -5.88 -1.50 -4.93
C VAL A 101 -6.44 -1.63 -3.52
N MET A 102 -5.59 -2.01 -2.56
CA MET A 102 -5.99 -2.21 -1.18
C MET A 102 -6.56 -0.95 -0.51
N ILE A 103 -6.13 0.23 -0.91
CA ILE A 103 -6.69 1.48 -0.39
C ILE A 103 -8.21 1.54 -0.67
N PHE A 104 -8.63 1.16 -1.87
CA PHE A 104 -10.05 1.15 -2.25
C PHE A 104 -10.85 0.08 -1.52
N VAL A 105 -10.23 -1.07 -1.25
CA VAL A 105 -10.86 -2.16 -0.49
C VAL A 105 -10.98 -1.79 0.99
N LEU A 106 -9.91 -1.26 1.59
CA LEU A 106 -9.86 -0.97 3.03
C LEU A 106 -10.62 0.31 3.43
N LEU A 107 -10.79 1.26 2.52
CA LEU A 107 -11.49 2.52 2.80
C LEU A 107 -12.95 2.32 3.29
N PRO A 108 -13.81 1.51 2.63
CA PRO A 108 -15.14 1.21 3.13
C PRO A 108 -15.12 0.55 4.52
N PHE A 109 -14.17 -0.37 4.76
CA PHE A 109 -14.00 -1.00 6.08
C PHE A 109 -13.65 0.02 7.16
N ALA A 110 -12.68 0.90 6.88
CA ALA A 110 -12.30 1.94 7.83
C ALA A 110 -13.47 2.89 8.19
N LYS A 111 -14.28 3.28 7.20
CA LYS A 111 -15.46 4.13 7.43
C LYS A 111 -16.46 3.55 8.43
N ILE A 112 -16.54 2.23 8.52
CA ILE A 112 -17.46 1.54 9.44
C ILE A 112 -16.77 1.18 10.75
N LEU A 113 -15.53 0.70 10.68
CA LEU A 113 -14.80 0.17 11.84
C LEU A 113 -14.29 1.27 12.76
N PHE A 114 -13.72 2.34 12.21
CA PHE A 114 -13.06 3.38 13.00
C PHE A 114 -14.01 4.14 13.92
N PRO A 115 -15.17 4.63 13.46
CA PRO A 115 -16.12 5.27 14.35
C PRO A 115 -16.62 4.36 15.49
N LYS A 116 -16.86 3.09 15.20
CA LYS A 116 -17.31 2.12 16.20
C LYS A 116 -16.25 1.80 17.25
N ALA A 117 -14.98 1.86 16.87
CA ALA A 117 -13.85 1.63 17.77
C ALA A 117 -13.29 2.90 18.41
N GLY A 118 -13.89 4.06 18.14
CA GLY A 118 -13.38 5.34 18.64
C GLY A 118 -12.05 5.76 18.04
N ILE A 119 -11.71 5.24 16.84
CA ILE A 119 -10.45 5.57 16.16
C ILE A 119 -10.63 6.86 15.37
N PRO A 120 -9.85 7.93 15.67
CA PRO A 120 -9.93 9.18 14.94
C PRO A 120 -9.59 9.03 13.47
N TRP A 121 -10.35 9.70 12.60
CA TRP A 121 -10.18 9.57 11.15
C TRP A 121 -8.82 10.04 10.63
N TYR A 122 -8.18 11.00 11.30
CA TYR A 122 -6.85 11.48 10.91
C TYR A 122 -5.77 10.38 10.98
N LEU A 123 -6.00 9.30 11.74
CA LEU A 123 -5.09 8.16 11.81
C LEU A 123 -5.24 7.18 10.64
N PHE A 124 -6.29 7.35 9.80
CA PHE A 124 -6.55 6.44 8.65
C PHE A 124 -5.32 6.23 7.75
N PRO A 125 -4.58 7.28 7.30
CA PRO A 125 -3.41 7.08 6.47
C PRO A 125 -2.30 6.27 7.17
N GLY A 126 -2.07 6.54 8.46
CA GLY A 126 -1.06 5.83 9.24
C GLY A 126 -1.41 4.36 9.48
N ILE A 127 -2.66 4.07 9.87
CA ILE A 127 -3.13 2.71 10.12
C ILE A 127 -3.15 1.90 8.81
N THR A 128 -3.67 2.50 7.74
CA THR A 128 -3.71 1.84 6.43
C THR A 128 -2.31 1.67 5.87
N GLY A 129 -1.43 2.68 5.99
CA GLY A 129 -0.04 2.58 5.60
C GLY A 129 0.69 1.44 6.31
N LEU A 130 0.50 1.31 7.63
CA LEU A 130 1.06 0.18 8.38
C LEU A 130 0.53 -1.16 7.87
N ALA A 131 -0.77 -1.25 7.59
CA ALA A 131 -1.42 -2.47 7.13
C ALA A 131 -0.91 -2.97 5.77
N ILE A 132 -0.69 -2.07 4.81
CA ILE A 132 -0.48 -2.44 3.41
C ILE A 132 0.89 -2.09 2.84
N ALA A 133 1.55 -1.04 3.36
CA ALA A 133 2.72 -0.45 2.72
C ALA A 133 4.03 -0.61 3.49
N THR A 134 4.05 -1.36 4.57
CA THR A 134 5.25 -1.59 5.38
C THR A 134 5.71 -3.05 5.31
N PHE A 135 5.47 -3.79 6.36
CA PHE A 135 5.98 -5.15 6.52
C PHE A 135 5.40 -6.16 5.51
N ALA A 136 4.12 -6.03 5.16
CA ALA A 136 3.48 -6.95 4.22
C ALA A 136 3.95 -6.75 2.78
N MET A 137 4.39 -5.53 2.44
CA MET A 137 4.81 -5.18 1.10
C MET A 137 6.25 -5.61 0.78
N GLY A 138 7.20 -5.34 1.68
CA GLY A 138 8.61 -5.50 1.37
C GLY A 138 9.44 -6.28 2.38
N GLN A 139 8.99 -6.38 3.65
CA GLN A 139 9.79 -7.03 4.70
C GLN A 139 9.48 -8.52 4.84
N MET A 140 8.22 -8.89 4.63
CA MET A 140 7.77 -10.27 4.79
C MET A 140 8.32 -11.16 3.65
N PRO A 141 9.08 -12.22 3.96
CA PRO A 141 9.67 -13.09 2.96
C PRO A 141 8.60 -13.72 2.07
N GLY A 142 8.83 -13.76 0.77
CA GLY A 142 7.87 -14.33 -0.19
C GLY A 142 6.70 -13.43 -0.58
N SER A 143 6.72 -12.16 -0.17
CA SER A 143 5.68 -11.21 -0.59
C SER A 143 5.66 -11.04 -2.12
N LEU A 144 4.48 -11.19 -2.72
CA LEU A 144 4.27 -11.10 -4.17
C LEU A 144 4.14 -9.66 -4.68
N GLN A 145 4.63 -8.70 -3.91
CA GLN A 145 4.61 -7.30 -4.31
C GLN A 145 5.82 -6.95 -5.18
N MET A 146 5.65 -5.98 -6.09
CA MET A 146 6.70 -5.57 -7.04
C MET A 146 7.99 -5.14 -6.33
N GLN A 147 7.88 -4.52 -5.17
CA GLN A 147 9.02 -4.09 -4.36
C GLN A 147 9.89 -5.26 -3.89
N ASN A 148 9.35 -6.47 -3.85
CA ASN A 148 10.06 -7.69 -3.54
C ASN A 148 10.48 -8.45 -4.81
N ILE A 149 9.64 -8.45 -5.85
CA ILE A 149 9.90 -9.18 -7.09
C ILE A 149 11.02 -8.52 -7.91
N ILE A 150 10.98 -7.20 -8.10
CA ILE A 150 11.95 -6.49 -8.94
C ILE A 150 13.41 -6.69 -8.47
N PRO A 151 13.73 -6.51 -7.16
CA PRO A 151 15.09 -6.75 -6.69
C PRO A 151 15.56 -8.18 -6.92
N THR A 152 14.68 -9.19 -6.78
CA THR A 152 15.07 -10.58 -7.00
C THR A 152 15.49 -10.86 -8.45
N GLN A 153 14.81 -10.24 -9.41
CA GLN A 153 15.16 -10.36 -10.82
C GLN A 153 16.52 -9.71 -11.16
N ILE A 154 16.81 -8.56 -10.53
CA ILE A 154 18.06 -7.82 -10.78
C ILE A 154 19.24 -8.48 -10.07
N LEU A 155 19.03 -8.92 -8.82
CA LEU A 155 20.09 -9.45 -7.95
C LEU A 155 20.27 -10.96 -8.06
N GLY A 156 19.38 -11.67 -8.79
CA GLY A 156 19.40 -13.13 -8.89
C GLY A 156 19.13 -13.84 -7.56
N THR A 157 18.41 -13.19 -6.62
CA THR A 157 18.10 -13.74 -5.31
C THR A 157 16.72 -14.42 -5.29
N ALA A 158 16.48 -15.31 -4.34
CA ALA A 158 15.16 -15.89 -4.14
C ALA A 158 14.18 -14.85 -3.55
N LEU A 159 12.89 -15.00 -3.86
CA LEU A 159 11.82 -14.16 -3.29
C LEU A 159 11.74 -14.28 -1.76
N THR A 160 12.21 -15.38 -1.22
CA THR A 160 12.32 -15.66 0.22
C THR A 160 13.73 -15.43 0.76
N ALA A 161 14.56 -14.62 0.11
CA ALA A 161 15.88 -14.26 0.62
C ALA A 161 15.79 -13.64 2.02
N ALA A 162 16.77 -13.95 2.88
CA ALA A 162 16.84 -13.44 4.26
C ALA A 162 15.55 -13.68 5.08
N PRO A 163 15.05 -14.93 5.20
CA PRO A 163 13.74 -15.19 5.79
C PRO A 163 13.68 -14.88 7.29
N VAL A 164 14.77 -15.07 8.02
CA VAL A 164 14.82 -14.80 9.47
C VAL A 164 14.78 -13.31 9.73
N GLU A 165 15.58 -12.55 9.02
CA GLU A 165 15.65 -11.10 9.12
C GLU A 165 14.32 -10.46 8.73
N GLY A 166 13.69 -10.94 7.66
CA GLY A 166 12.39 -10.47 7.20
C GLY A 166 11.27 -10.74 8.20
N VAL A 167 11.24 -11.91 8.82
CA VAL A 167 10.26 -12.24 9.87
C VAL A 167 10.50 -11.39 11.12
N LEU A 168 11.74 -11.24 11.57
CA LEU A 168 12.07 -10.40 12.73
C LEU A 168 11.70 -8.93 12.49
N ALA A 169 12.01 -8.39 11.31
CA ALA A 169 11.64 -7.05 10.94
C ALA A 169 10.10 -6.87 10.88
N THR A 170 9.39 -7.85 10.36
CA THR A 170 7.92 -7.87 10.32
C THR A 170 7.32 -7.84 11.74
N LEU A 171 7.80 -8.71 12.64
CA LEU A 171 7.32 -8.74 14.03
C LEU A 171 7.63 -7.43 14.75
N PHE A 172 8.82 -6.89 14.58
CA PHE A 172 9.19 -5.60 15.14
C PHE A 172 8.26 -4.48 14.66
N MET A 173 8.00 -4.40 13.35
CA MET A 173 7.11 -3.40 12.77
C MET A 173 5.66 -3.55 13.23
N ILE A 174 5.16 -4.76 13.40
CA ILE A 174 3.82 -5.00 13.96
C ILE A 174 3.77 -4.50 15.41
N VAL A 175 4.70 -4.91 16.24
CA VAL A 175 4.69 -4.56 17.68
C VAL A 175 4.83 -3.06 17.87
N VAL A 176 5.84 -2.44 17.25
CA VAL A 176 6.12 -1.02 17.41
C VAL A 176 5.04 -0.18 16.71
N GLY A 177 4.67 -0.52 15.48
CA GLY A 177 3.71 0.23 14.67
C GLY A 177 2.30 0.18 15.30
N VAL A 178 1.82 -1.00 15.64
CA VAL A 178 0.51 -1.16 16.30
C VAL A 178 0.53 -0.52 17.69
N GLY A 179 1.59 -0.72 18.47
CA GLY A 179 1.76 -0.09 19.79
C GLY A 179 1.71 1.44 19.71
N TYR A 180 2.45 2.03 18.76
CA TYR A 180 2.42 3.47 18.52
C TYR A 180 1.03 3.97 18.12
N LEU A 181 0.34 3.27 17.23
CA LEU A 181 -1.00 3.65 16.79
C LEU A 181 -2.03 3.55 17.93
N TYR A 182 -1.95 2.51 18.77
CA TYR A 182 -2.79 2.44 19.98
C TYR A 182 -2.52 3.59 20.96
N TRP A 183 -1.26 3.98 21.10
CA TRP A 183 -0.92 5.15 21.92
C TRP A 183 -1.53 6.43 21.35
N GLN A 184 -1.48 6.61 20.02
CA GLN A 184 -2.09 7.76 19.34
C GLN A 184 -3.63 7.78 19.47
N VAL A 185 -4.28 6.62 19.43
CA VAL A 185 -5.75 6.51 19.60
C VAL A 185 -6.18 6.91 21.02
N LYS A 186 -5.33 6.65 22.03
CA LYS A 186 -5.63 6.98 23.43
C LYS A 186 -5.33 8.44 23.80
N LYS A 187 -4.64 9.18 22.95
CA LYS A 187 -4.28 10.59 23.17
C LYS A 187 -5.38 11.53 22.71
#